data_cd1283f63a1d00d504617211851d9acd
#
_entry.id   cd1283f63a1d00d504617211851d9acd
#
_cell.length_a   1.000
_cell.length_b   1.000
_cell.length_c   1.000
_cell.angle_alpha   90.00
_cell.angle_beta   90.00
_cell.angle_gamma   90.00
#
_symmetry.space_group_name_H-M   'P 1'
#
loop_
_entity.id
_entity.type
_entity.pdbx_description
1 polymer ?
#
loop_
_entity_poly.entity_id
_entity_poly.type
_entity_poly.pdbx_seq_one_letter_code
_entity_poly.pdbx_strand_id
1 'polypeptide(L)'
;MIKFIKFNLTIFTAFFLIFIYGLAVNPVHADLSNKYIHSTTPTLFFHGYGSGAHAEEYMVNGFVKAGVSKTVITADVAGDGTVTLKGDIPHNAVNPLVMVNFNDNHSTNYELQGQWVKNVLEELQAKYHFKKVNIEAHSMGNMAVMYFLLANAGNHNLPQIQKQVAMAGTFDGAIGWNEPANLIVNKKTGKPSAMNDSYQKLLPLRHRYPRQIKLLNIYG
;
A
#
# COMPACT_ATOMS: atom_id res chain seq x y z
N MET A 1 -5.47 -62.01 17.79
CA MET A 1 -6.06 -60.85 17.03
C MET A 1 -6.18 -59.54 17.84
N ILE A 2 -6.05 -59.56 19.17
CA ILE A 2 -6.23 -58.35 20.04
C ILE A 2 -4.94 -57.55 20.26
N LYS A 3 -3.74 -58.10 20.04
CA LYS A 3 -2.47 -57.37 20.22
C LYS A 3 -2.13 -56.33 19.11
N PHE A 4 -2.63 -56.54 17.88
CA PHE A 4 -2.35 -55.62 16.76
C PHE A 4 -3.13 -54.29 16.83
N ILE A 5 -4.33 -54.31 17.42
CA ILE A 5 -5.18 -53.12 17.53
C ILE A 5 -4.65 -52.12 18.58
N LYS A 6 -4.03 -52.61 19.66
CA LYS A 6 -3.45 -51.73 20.70
C LYS A 6 -2.20 -51.00 20.24
N PHE A 7 -1.38 -51.61 19.38
CA PHE A 7 -0.15 -50.95 18.86
C PHE A 7 -0.47 -49.82 17.89
N ASN A 8 -1.46 -50.03 17.02
CA ASN A 8 -1.87 -48.98 16.06
C ASN A 8 -2.54 -47.77 16.72
N LEU A 9 -3.27 -47.98 17.82
CA LEU A 9 -3.94 -46.86 18.52
C LEU A 9 -2.95 -45.97 19.25
N THR A 10 -1.88 -46.53 19.82
CA THR A 10 -0.86 -45.77 20.53
C THR A 10 0.00 -44.91 19.56
N ILE A 11 0.30 -45.42 18.37
CA ILE A 11 1.01 -44.70 17.33
C ILE A 11 0.14 -43.55 16.78
N PHE A 12 -1.17 -43.83 16.57
CA PHE A 12 -2.11 -42.82 16.05
C PHE A 12 -2.30 -41.65 17.03
N THR A 13 -2.42 -41.93 18.33
CA THR A 13 -2.51 -40.88 19.36
C THR A 13 -1.24 -40.09 19.50
N ALA A 14 -0.04 -40.69 19.36
CA ALA A 14 1.23 -39.97 19.39
C ALA A 14 1.37 -39.06 18.18
N PHE A 15 1.01 -39.51 16.98
CA PHE A 15 1.00 -38.65 15.77
C PHE A 15 -0.02 -37.51 15.84
N PHE A 16 -1.19 -37.75 16.42
CA PHE A 16 -2.23 -36.75 16.58
C PHE A 16 -1.83 -35.69 17.60
N LEU A 17 -1.16 -36.05 18.70
CA LEU A 17 -0.62 -35.11 19.68
C LEU A 17 0.55 -34.28 19.11
N ILE A 18 1.42 -34.89 18.29
CA ILE A 18 2.49 -34.15 17.59
C ILE A 18 1.90 -33.18 16.56
N PHE A 19 0.82 -33.58 15.88
CA PHE A 19 0.12 -32.70 14.92
C PHE A 19 -0.58 -31.54 15.61
N ILE A 20 -1.22 -31.74 16.77
CA ILE A 20 -1.82 -30.64 17.57
C ILE A 20 -0.74 -29.73 18.16
N TYR A 21 0.40 -30.28 18.61
CA TYR A 21 1.52 -29.47 19.11
C TYR A 21 2.21 -28.68 18.00
N GLY A 22 2.25 -29.21 16.77
CA GLY A 22 2.76 -28.51 15.59
C GLY A 22 1.85 -27.39 15.06
N LEU A 23 0.55 -27.42 15.42
CA LEU A 23 -0.41 -26.36 15.04
C LEU A 23 -0.52 -25.23 16.09
N ALA A 24 0.04 -25.43 17.28
CA ALA A 24 0.25 -24.35 18.25
C ALA A 24 1.47 -23.52 17.84
N VAL A 25 1.48 -22.99 16.62
CA VAL A 25 2.40 -21.93 16.23
C VAL A 25 1.94 -20.72 17.04
N ASN A 26 2.59 -20.49 18.17
CA ASN A 26 2.51 -19.18 18.81
C ASN A 26 2.81 -18.15 17.70
N PRO A 27 1.93 -17.16 17.48
CA PRO A 27 2.28 -16.08 16.55
C PRO A 27 3.62 -15.54 17.05
N VAL A 28 4.65 -15.66 16.21
CA VAL A 28 5.95 -15.06 16.48
C VAL A 28 5.67 -13.56 16.47
N HIS A 29 5.39 -12.99 17.64
CA HIS A 29 5.42 -11.55 17.81
C HIS A 29 6.89 -11.15 17.70
N ALA A 30 7.34 -10.91 16.48
CA ALA A 30 8.67 -10.37 16.25
C ALA A 30 8.79 -9.09 17.07
N ASP A 31 9.78 -9.02 17.93
CA ASP A 31 10.05 -7.78 18.64
C ASP A 31 10.48 -6.68 17.65
N LEU A 32 10.16 -5.42 17.98
CA LEU A 32 10.60 -4.30 17.17
C LEU A 32 12.12 -4.29 17.10
N SER A 33 12.64 -4.20 15.90
CA SER A 33 14.07 -4.21 15.65
C SER A 33 14.66 -2.82 15.81
N ASN A 34 15.72 -2.69 16.62
CA ASN A 34 16.48 -1.44 16.77
C ASN A 34 17.30 -1.08 15.51
N LYS A 35 17.31 -1.94 14.49
CA LYS A 35 17.93 -1.66 13.19
C LYS A 35 17.21 -0.57 12.41
N TYR A 36 15.91 -0.35 12.68
CA TYR A 36 15.07 0.57 11.93
C TYR A 36 14.72 1.81 12.75
N ILE A 37 14.47 2.91 12.05
CA ILE A 37 14.01 4.15 12.69
C ILE A 37 12.60 3.92 13.23
N HIS A 38 12.38 4.19 14.49
CA HIS A 38 11.06 4.16 15.11
C HIS A 38 10.37 5.52 14.91
N SER A 39 9.16 5.48 14.37
CA SER A 39 8.35 6.67 14.12
C SER A 39 6.87 6.34 14.35
N THR A 40 6.09 7.33 14.74
CA THR A 40 4.62 7.22 14.78
C THR A 40 3.98 7.56 13.44
N THR A 41 4.78 7.94 12.43
CA THR A 41 4.30 8.26 11.07
C THR A 41 3.86 6.98 10.36
N PRO A 42 2.59 6.84 9.94
CA PRO A 42 2.14 5.66 9.23
C PRO A 42 2.68 5.61 7.81
N THR A 43 2.80 4.39 7.28
CA THR A 43 3.05 4.15 5.85
C THR A 43 1.79 3.55 5.23
N LEU A 44 1.27 4.20 4.20
CA LEU A 44 0.09 3.79 3.44
C LEU A 44 0.54 3.06 2.16
N PHE A 45 -0.11 1.95 1.85
CA PHE A 45 0.18 1.09 0.71
C PHE A 45 -1.01 1.10 -0.26
N PHE A 46 -0.75 1.46 -1.53
CA PHE A 46 -1.77 1.60 -2.57
C PHE A 46 -1.55 0.60 -3.70
N HIS A 47 -2.48 -0.32 -3.89
CA HIS A 47 -2.43 -1.37 -4.90
C HIS A 47 -2.64 -0.87 -6.34
N GLY A 48 -2.33 -1.74 -7.31
CA GLY A 48 -2.55 -1.51 -8.74
C GLY A 48 -3.96 -1.86 -9.22
N TYR A 49 -4.20 -1.65 -10.53
CA TYR A 49 -5.47 -1.92 -11.22
C TYR A 49 -5.90 -3.38 -11.08
N GLY A 50 -7.20 -3.59 -10.84
CA GLY A 50 -7.82 -4.90 -10.71
C GLY A 50 -7.36 -5.72 -9.50
N SER A 51 -6.63 -5.10 -8.56
CA SER A 51 -6.11 -5.74 -7.36
C SER A 51 -6.84 -5.22 -6.10
N GLY A 52 -6.26 -5.43 -4.94
CA GLY A 52 -6.77 -4.99 -3.64
C GLY A 52 -5.66 -4.99 -2.61
N ALA A 53 -6.00 -4.69 -1.35
CA ALA A 53 -5.05 -4.63 -0.25
C ALA A 53 -4.18 -5.89 -0.12
N HIS A 54 -4.69 -7.06 -0.52
CA HIS A 54 -3.96 -8.33 -0.50
C HIS A 54 -2.68 -8.34 -1.37
N ALA A 55 -2.60 -7.48 -2.41
CA ALA A 55 -1.39 -7.38 -3.22
C ALA A 55 -0.18 -6.90 -2.42
N GLU A 56 -0.41 -6.10 -1.39
CA GLU A 56 0.63 -5.51 -0.54
C GLU A 56 0.96 -6.39 0.68
N GLU A 57 0.18 -7.45 0.94
CA GLU A 57 0.36 -8.33 2.12
C GLU A 57 1.74 -8.94 2.20
N TYR A 58 2.31 -9.36 1.07
CA TYR A 58 3.64 -9.96 1.05
C TYR A 58 4.71 -8.98 1.58
N MET A 59 4.65 -7.74 1.12
CA MET A 59 5.58 -6.69 1.54
C MET A 59 5.31 -6.26 2.99
N VAL A 60 4.05 -6.02 3.35
CA VAL A 60 3.62 -5.65 4.71
C VAL A 60 4.02 -6.72 5.72
N ASN A 61 3.78 -8.00 5.40
CA ASN A 61 4.20 -9.13 6.23
C ASN A 61 5.73 -9.22 6.35
N GLY A 62 6.46 -8.86 5.29
CA GLY A 62 7.91 -8.73 5.31
C GLY A 62 8.38 -7.68 6.32
N PHE A 63 7.74 -6.52 6.39
CA PHE A 63 8.04 -5.48 7.39
C PHE A 63 7.72 -5.94 8.81
N VAL A 64 6.58 -6.61 9.02
CA VAL A 64 6.23 -7.16 10.34
C VAL A 64 7.26 -8.22 10.75
N LYS A 65 7.58 -9.17 9.88
CA LYS A 65 8.58 -10.23 10.14
C LYS A 65 9.98 -9.67 10.41
N ALA A 66 10.35 -8.58 9.76
CA ALA A 66 11.61 -7.90 9.99
C ALA A 66 11.63 -7.04 11.27
N GLY A 67 10.53 -6.95 12.02
CA GLY A 67 10.41 -6.13 13.22
C GLY A 67 10.37 -4.62 12.96
N VAL A 68 9.95 -4.20 11.76
CA VAL A 68 9.75 -2.76 11.44
C VAL A 68 8.50 -2.23 12.12
N SER A 69 7.42 -3.02 12.13
CA SER A 69 6.13 -2.69 12.71
C SER A 69 5.47 -3.91 13.35
N LYS A 70 4.60 -3.67 14.32
CA LYS A 70 3.66 -4.67 14.88
C LYS A 70 2.20 -4.31 14.58
N THR A 71 1.95 -3.18 13.93
CA THR A 71 0.62 -2.62 13.74
C THR A 71 0.31 -2.54 12.27
N VAL A 72 -0.72 -3.29 11.84
CA VAL A 72 -1.23 -3.29 10.48
C VAL A 72 -2.74 -3.10 10.54
N ILE A 73 -3.26 -2.18 9.74
CA ILE A 73 -4.70 -2.01 9.53
C ILE A 73 -5.01 -1.96 8.04
N THR A 74 -6.29 -2.08 7.70
CA THR A 74 -6.78 -1.86 6.34
C THR A 74 -7.72 -0.67 6.32
N ALA A 75 -7.59 0.20 5.32
CA ALA A 75 -8.54 1.24 4.99
C ALA A 75 -9.29 0.82 3.73
N ASP A 76 -10.54 0.33 3.89
CA ASP A 76 -11.42 0.03 2.76
C ASP A 76 -12.11 1.30 2.28
N VAL A 77 -12.02 1.55 0.98
CA VAL A 77 -12.62 2.69 0.32
C VAL A 77 -13.71 2.21 -0.62
N ALA A 78 -14.96 2.53 -0.33
CA ALA A 78 -16.09 2.25 -1.20
C ALA A 78 -16.04 3.11 -2.47
N GLY A 79 -16.79 2.72 -3.52
CA GLY A 79 -16.83 3.46 -4.79
C GLY A 79 -17.31 4.91 -4.65
N ASP A 80 -18.11 5.21 -3.63
CA ASP A 80 -18.55 6.57 -3.29
C ASP A 80 -17.52 7.38 -2.48
N GLY A 81 -16.37 6.76 -2.12
CA GLY A 81 -15.30 7.36 -1.36
C GLY A 81 -15.45 7.23 0.17
N THR A 82 -16.48 6.55 0.67
CA THR A 82 -16.61 6.24 2.10
C THR A 82 -15.45 5.35 2.55
N VAL A 83 -14.78 5.73 3.65
CA VAL A 83 -13.64 5.00 4.20
C VAL A 83 -14.05 4.23 5.46
N THR A 84 -13.71 2.95 5.50
CA THR A 84 -13.88 2.11 6.69
C THR A 84 -12.53 1.56 7.15
N LEU A 85 -12.12 1.92 8.37
CA LEU A 85 -10.87 1.40 8.93
C LEU A 85 -11.12 0.06 9.65
N LYS A 86 -10.41 -0.99 9.24
CA LYS A 86 -10.42 -2.32 9.85
C LYS A 86 -9.15 -2.53 10.66
N GLY A 87 -9.29 -2.77 11.92
CA GLY A 87 -8.19 -2.79 12.92
C GLY A 87 -8.07 -1.46 13.67
N ASP A 88 -7.04 -1.37 14.50
CA ASP A 88 -6.77 -0.16 15.29
C ASP A 88 -5.27 0.14 15.34
N ILE A 89 -4.93 1.42 15.47
CA ILE A 89 -3.56 1.90 15.65
C ILE A 89 -3.42 2.43 17.08
N PRO A 90 -2.74 1.69 17.96
CA PRO A 90 -2.45 2.19 19.32
C PRO A 90 -1.71 3.52 19.31
N HIS A 91 -1.96 4.36 20.31
CA HIS A 91 -1.39 5.71 20.38
C HIS A 91 0.15 5.77 20.20
N ASN A 92 0.87 4.76 20.69
CA ASN A 92 2.33 4.68 20.59
C ASN A 92 2.80 3.65 19.55
N ALA A 93 1.96 3.32 18.56
CA ALA A 93 2.35 2.38 17.53
C ALA A 93 3.60 2.86 16.80
N VAL A 94 4.57 1.95 16.63
CA VAL A 94 5.80 2.21 15.90
C VAL A 94 5.62 1.79 14.45
N ASN A 95 5.89 2.73 13.54
CA ASN A 95 5.84 2.53 12.09
C ASN A 95 4.54 1.85 11.65
N PRO A 96 3.33 2.34 12.03
CA PRO A 96 2.09 1.66 11.66
C PRO A 96 1.93 1.57 10.15
N LEU A 97 1.40 0.42 9.67
CA LEU A 97 1.20 0.11 8.26
C LEU A 97 -0.30 0.12 7.96
N VAL A 98 -0.68 0.80 6.89
CA VAL A 98 -2.08 0.94 6.47
C VAL A 98 -2.19 0.44 5.03
N MET A 99 -2.79 -0.71 4.82
CA MET A 99 -3.13 -1.20 3.48
C MET A 99 -4.41 -0.51 3.01
N VAL A 100 -4.35 0.22 1.91
CA VAL A 100 -5.52 0.87 1.31
C VAL A 100 -6.15 -0.06 0.28
N ASN A 101 -7.45 -0.28 0.39
CA ASN A 101 -8.21 -1.14 -0.50
C ASN A 101 -9.29 -0.31 -1.22
N PHE A 102 -9.13 -0.09 -2.52
CA PHE A 102 -10.16 0.51 -3.35
C PHE A 102 -11.14 -0.57 -3.81
N ASN A 103 -12.38 -0.55 -3.35
CA ASN A 103 -13.38 -1.56 -3.70
C ASN A 103 -13.77 -1.49 -5.19
N ASP A 104 -13.83 -0.30 -5.78
CA ASP A 104 -13.91 -0.13 -7.24
C ASP A 104 -12.49 -0.11 -7.85
N ASN A 105 -11.84 -1.27 -7.81
CA ASN A 105 -10.44 -1.44 -8.21
C ASN A 105 -10.20 -1.45 -9.73
N HIS A 106 -11.27 -1.39 -10.53
CA HIS A 106 -11.22 -1.25 -11.99
C HIS A 106 -11.52 0.17 -12.48
N SER A 107 -11.81 1.10 -11.57
CA SER A 107 -11.99 2.51 -11.93
C SER A 107 -10.75 3.07 -12.61
N THR A 108 -10.93 3.78 -13.71
CA THR A 108 -9.89 4.58 -14.38
C THR A 108 -10.14 6.08 -14.24
N ASN A 109 -11.08 6.46 -13.38
CA ASN A 109 -11.31 7.86 -13.01
C ASN A 109 -10.29 8.27 -11.94
N TYR A 110 -9.15 8.77 -12.39
CA TYR A 110 -8.04 9.13 -11.48
C TYR A 110 -8.35 10.35 -10.62
N GLU A 111 -9.22 11.28 -11.06
CA GLU A 111 -9.70 12.37 -10.21
C GLU A 111 -10.46 11.83 -8.99
N LEU A 112 -11.34 10.85 -9.22
CA LEU A 112 -12.08 10.17 -8.16
C LEU A 112 -11.14 9.40 -7.23
N GLN A 113 -10.18 8.67 -7.79
CA GLN A 113 -9.17 7.96 -6.99
C GLN A 113 -8.32 8.92 -6.15
N GLY A 114 -7.95 10.08 -6.69
CA GLY A 114 -7.27 11.14 -5.94
C GLY A 114 -8.11 11.65 -4.77
N GLN A 115 -9.45 11.73 -4.95
CA GLN A 115 -10.37 12.06 -3.86
C GLN A 115 -10.42 10.93 -2.82
N TRP A 116 -10.37 9.65 -3.23
CA TRP A 116 -10.31 8.53 -2.29
C TRP A 116 -9.04 8.55 -1.43
N VAL A 117 -7.90 8.87 -2.02
CA VAL A 117 -6.64 9.09 -1.25
C VAL A 117 -6.84 10.19 -0.22
N LYS A 118 -7.45 11.32 -0.60
CA LYS A 118 -7.77 12.41 0.32
C LYS A 118 -8.65 11.93 1.48
N ASN A 119 -9.73 11.20 1.18
CA ASN A 119 -10.66 10.70 2.19
C ASN A 119 -9.97 9.76 3.20
N VAL A 120 -9.06 8.88 2.73
CA VAL A 120 -8.24 8.03 3.62
C VAL A 120 -7.39 8.88 4.54
N LEU A 121 -6.74 9.93 4.03
CA LEU A 121 -5.92 10.83 4.84
C LEU A 121 -6.74 11.60 5.87
N GLU A 122 -7.93 12.08 5.49
CA GLU A 122 -8.87 12.77 6.38
C GLU A 122 -9.37 11.84 7.49
N GLU A 123 -9.74 10.59 7.17
CA GLU A 123 -10.20 9.60 8.16
C GLU A 123 -9.09 9.23 9.15
N LEU A 124 -7.87 8.99 8.66
CA LEU A 124 -6.71 8.71 9.53
C LEU A 124 -6.37 9.92 10.41
N GLN A 125 -6.49 11.13 9.89
CA GLN A 125 -6.30 12.36 10.65
C GLN A 125 -7.37 12.54 11.71
N ALA A 126 -8.63 12.32 11.37
CA ALA A 126 -9.75 12.48 12.29
C ALA A 126 -9.66 11.49 13.45
N LYS A 127 -9.32 10.22 13.16
CA LYS A 127 -9.30 9.17 14.17
C LYS A 127 -7.99 9.15 14.98
N TYR A 128 -6.83 9.34 14.34
CA TYR A 128 -5.52 9.13 14.96
C TYR A 128 -4.67 10.41 15.06
N HIS A 129 -5.16 11.55 14.54
CA HIS A 129 -4.49 12.84 14.57
C HIS A 129 -3.14 12.88 13.85
N PHE A 130 -2.93 12.01 12.86
CA PHE A 130 -1.72 12.03 12.05
C PHE A 130 -1.59 13.33 11.28
N LYS A 131 -0.39 13.95 11.35
CA LYS A 131 -0.03 15.14 10.58
C LYS A 131 0.93 14.83 9.44
N LYS A 132 1.48 13.62 9.44
CA LYS A 132 2.48 13.15 8.45
C LYS A 132 2.18 11.71 8.10
N VAL A 133 2.46 11.37 6.84
CA VAL A 133 2.36 9.99 6.33
C VAL A 133 3.53 9.69 5.41
N ASN A 134 3.86 8.41 5.24
CA ASN A 134 4.65 7.92 4.13
C ASN A 134 3.71 7.17 3.18
N ILE A 135 4.07 7.11 1.92
CA ILE A 135 3.31 6.39 0.89
C ILE A 135 4.23 5.42 0.17
N GLU A 136 3.73 4.23 -0.04
CA GLU A 136 4.15 3.28 -1.04
C GLU A 136 2.99 3.08 -2.01
N ALA A 137 3.26 3.08 -3.30
CA ALA A 137 2.23 2.89 -4.31
C ALA A 137 2.75 2.05 -5.47
N HIS A 138 1.94 1.08 -5.88
CA HIS A 138 2.25 0.18 -6.99
C HIS A 138 1.37 0.50 -8.22
N SER A 139 1.99 0.55 -9.40
CA SER A 139 1.28 0.66 -10.69
C SER A 139 0.26 1.81 -10.69
N MET A 140 -1.03 1.52 -10.93
CA MET A 140 -2.13 2.50 -10.93
C MET A 140 -2.31 3.23 -9.58
N GLY A 141 -1.94 2.62 -8.45
CA GLY A 141 -1.96 3.29 -7.14
C GLY A 141 -1.12 4.58 -7.15
N ASN A 142 -0.05 4.63 -7.95
CA ASN A 142 0.72 5.86 -8.15
C ASN A 142 -0.11 6.96 -8.82
N MET A 143 -0.99 6.61 -9.75
CA MET A 143 -1.87 7.61 -10.40
C MET A 143 -2.83 8.23 -9.40
N ALA A 144 -3.43 7.41 -8.52
CA ALA A 144 -4.29 7.91 -7.44
C ALA A 144 -3.55 8.93 -6.56
N VAL A 145 -2.32 8.62 -6.15
CA VAL A 145 -1.46 9.51 -5.35
C VAL A 145 -1.09 10.78 -6.12
N MET A 146 -0.75 10.69 -7.42
CA MET A 146 -0.43 11.86 -8.23
C MET A 146 -1.63 12.77 -8.42
N TYR A 147 -2.82 12.24 -8.66
CA TYR A 147 -4.04 13.04 -8.77
C TYR A 147 -4.44 13.67 -7.44
N PHE A 148 -4.24 12.97 -6.31
CA PHE A 148 -4.35 13.58 -4.99
C PHE A 148 -3.39 14.79 -4.85
N LEU A 149 -2.12 14.63 -5.21
CA LEU A 149 -1.13 15.70 -5.13
C LEU A 149 -1.47 16.85 -6.09
N LEU A 150 -1.95 16.55 -7.30
CA LEU A 150 -2.35 17.56 -8.28
C LEU A 150 -3.41 18.52 -7.70
N ALA A 151 -4.37 17.97 -6.96
CA ALA A 151 -5.47 18.72 -6.38
C ALA A 151 -5.11 19.36 -5.01
N ASN A 152 -4.21 18.75 -4.24
CA ASN A 152 -4.04 19.04 -2.80
C ASN A 152 -2.60 19.37 -2.37
N ALA A 153 -1.62 19.49 -3.27
CA ALA A 153 -0.22 19.72 -2.91
C ALA A 153 0.04 20.93 -1.99
N GLY A 154 -0.81 21.97 -2.08
CA GLY A 154 -0.75 23.16 -1.23
C GLY A 154 -1.66 23.13 -0.01
N ASN A 155 -2.37 22.04 0.24
CA ASN A 155 -3.31 21.94 1.37
C ASN A 155 -2.59 21.45 2.64
N HIS A 156 -2.19 22.37 3.49
CA HIS A 156 -1.50 22.07 4.75
C HIS A 156 -2.43 21.57 5.86
N ASN A 157 -3.74 21.55 5.65
CA ASN A 157 -4.70 20.99 6.62
C ASN A 157 -4.76 19.46 6.56
N LEU A 158 -4.26 18.86 5.47
CA LEU A 158 -4.15 17.40 5.33
C LEU A 158 -2.82 16.86 5.87
N PRO A 159 -2.76 15.58 6.26
CA PRO A 159 -1.50 14.94 6.59
C PRO A 159 -0.49 15.08 5.45
N GLN A 160 0.71 15.54 5.77
CA GLN A 160 1.74 15.84 4.78
C GLN A 160 2.55 14.59 4.45
N ILE A 161 2.68 14.27 3.17
CA ILE A 161 3.52 13.16 2.70
C ILE A 161 4.99 13.54 2.92
N GLN A 162 5.74 12.67 3.61
CA GLN A 162 7.16 12.84 3.90
C GLN A 162 8.05 12.05 2.94
N LYS A 163 7.65 10.80 2.68
CA LYS A 163 8.36 9.89 1.79
C LYS A 163 7.35 9.23 0.86
N GLN A 164 7.79 9.00 -0.37
CA GLN A 164 7.03 8.23 -1.35
C GLN A 164 7.94 7.22 -2.02
N VAL A 165 7.51 5.97 -2.04
CA VAL A 165 8.07 4.92 -2.88
C VAL A 165 7.06 4.69 -4.00
N ALA A 166 7.48 4.92 -5.24
CA ALA A 166 6.69 4.66 -6.42
C ALA A 166 7.25 3.41 -7.11
N MET A 167 6.48 2.35 -7.17
CA MET A 167 6.86 1.10 -7.84
C MET A 167 6.07 0.94 -9.13
N ALA A 168 6.76 0.73 -10.25
CA ALA A 168 6.17 0.53 -11.57
C ALA A 168 5.08 1.58 -11.90
N GLY A 169 5.31 2.84 -11.55
CA GLY A 169 4.36 3.93 -11.75
C GLY A 169 4.18 4.26 -13.24
N THR A 170 2.92 4.31 -13.68
CA THR A 170 2.56 4.57 -15.08
C THR A 170 2.39 6.06 -15.37
N PHE A 171 3.33 6.89 -14.96
CA PHE A 171 3.22 8.37 -14.99
C PHE A 171 3.12 8.99 -16.39
N ASP A 172 3.59 8.26 -17.41
CA ASP A 172 3.49 8.63 -18.83
C ASP A 172 2.72 7.57 -19.64
N GLY A 173 1.97 6.71 -18.96
CA GLY A 173 1.25 5.60 -19.57
C GLY A 173 2.05 4.31 -19.72
N ALA A 174 1.41 3.30 -20.29
CA ALA A 174 2.02 2.01 -20.60
C ALA A 174 1.79 1.70 -22.08
N ILE A 175 2.88 1.59 -22.83
CA ILE A 175 2.86 1.34 -24.29
C ILE A 175 2.15 0.00 -24.55
N GLY A 176 1.18 0.01 -25.47
CA GLY A 176 0.41 -1.17 -25.86
C GLY A 176 -0.75 -1.51 -24.91
N TRP A 177 -0.93 -0.79 -23.81
CA TRP A 177 -2.07 -0.93 -22.92
C TRP A 177 -2.99 0.29 -22.98
N ASN A 178 -2.55 1.44 -22.50
CA ASN A 178 -3.31 2.68 -22.51
C ASN A 178 -2.63 3.79 -23.33
N GLU A 179 -1.52 3.47 -23.96
CA GLU A 179 -0.84 4.26 -24.98
C GLU A 179 -0.62 3.43 -26.25
N PRO A 180 -0.58 4.07 -27.45
CA PRO A 180 -0.38 3.36 -28.70
C PRO A 180 0.87 2.49 -28.72
N ALA A 181 0.77 1.28 -29.29
CA ALA A 181 1.90 0.35 -29.37
C ALA A 181 3.08 0.90 -30.22
N ASN A 182 2.80 1.83 -31.14
CA ASN A 182 3.78 2.50 -32.01
C ASN A 182 4.22 3.87 -31.48
N LEU A 183 3.96 4.16 -30.21
CA LEU A 183 4.38 5.39 -29.56
C LEU A 183 5.90 5.56 -29.62
N ILE A 184 6.36 6.73 -30.06
CA ILE A 184 7.77 7.09 -30.13
C ILE A 184 8.11 8.03 -28.97
N VAL A 185 9.13 7.67 -28.21
CA VAL A 185 9.64 8.53 -27.13
C VAL A 185 10.88 9.28 -27.63
N ASN A 186 10.88 10.59 -27.53
CA ASN A 186 12.05 11.41 -27.84
C ASN A 186 13.17 11.11 -26.84
N LYS A 187 14.27 10.53 -27.33
CA LYS A 187 15.39 10.06 -26.48
C LYS A 187 16.07 11.18 -25.69
N LYS A 188 16.01 12.43 -26.15
CA LYS A 188 16.66 13.56 -25.49
C LYS A 188 15.79 14.18 -24.40
N THR A 189 14.48 14.25 -24.60
CA THR A 189 13.54 14.95 -23.72
C THR A 189 12.67 14.03 -22.90
N GLY A 190 12.59 12.74 -23.26
CA GLY A 190 11.65 11.77 -22.70
C GLY A 190 10.19 12.01 -23.14
N LYS A 191 9.93 13.00 -24.03
CA LYS A 191 8.56 13.34 -24.44
C LYS A 191 8.02 12.29 -25.41
N PRO A 192 6.84 11.68 -25.12
CA PRO A 192 6.20 10.79 -26.05
C PRO A 192 5.57 11.53 -27.24
N SER A 193 5.42 10.86 -28.39
CA SER A 193 4.78 11.40 -29.59
C SER A 193 3.26 11.63 -29.42
N ALA A 194 2.63 10.87 -28.52
CA ALA A 194 1.26 11.06 -28.06
C ALA A 194 1.24 10.86 -26.54
N MET A 195 0.27 11.45 -25.86
CA MET A 195 0.09 11.32 -24.44
C MET A 195 -1.40 11.36 -24.13
N ASN A 196 -1.88 10.38 -23.40
CA ASN A 196 -3.27 10.33 -22.94
C ASN A 196 -3.59 11.54 -22.04
N ASP A 197 -4.84 12.03 -22.10
CA ASP A 197 -5.29 13.21 -21.34
C ASP A 197 -5.03 13.08 -19.84
N SER A 198 -5.20 11.88 -19.29
CA SER A 198 -4.95 11.62 -17.87
C SER A 198 -3.50 11.88 -17.47
N TYR A 199 -2.55 11.62 -18.36
CA TYR A 199 -1.13 11.89 -18.10
C TYR A 199 -0.76 13.33 -18.40
N GLN A 200 -1.39 13.94 -19.44
CA GLN A 200 -1.23 15.36 -19.73
C GLN A 200 -1.63 16.24 -18.54
N LYS A 201 -2.72 15.88 -17.84
CA LYS A 201 -3.18 16.57 -16.62
C LYS A 201 -2.14 16.57 -15.49
N LEU A 202 -1.24 15.59 -15.45
CA LEU A 202 -0.18 15.52 -14.43
C LEU A 202 1.02 16.44 -14.70
N LEU A 203 1.19 16.96 -15.91
CA LEU A 203 2.34 17.79 -16.27
C LEU A 203 2.59 18.99 -15.32
N PRO A 204 1.56 19.68 -14.77
CA PRO A 204 1.76 20.75 -13.79
C PRO A 204 2.49 20.30 -12.51
N LEU A 205 2.42 19.00 -12.15
CA LEU A 205 3.14 18.48 -10.99
C LEU A 205 4.66 18.59 -11.12
N ARG A 206 5.22 18.68 -12.33
CA ARG A 206 6.66 18.96 -12.54
C ARG A 206 7.15 20.20 -11.78
N HIS A 207 6.26 21.18 -11.57
CA HIS A 207 6.56 22.43 -10.88
C HIS A 207 5.87 22.57 -9.52
N ARG A 208 4.86 21.71 -9.24
CA ARG A 208 4.04 21.77 -8.02
C ARG A 208 4.29 20.61 -7.07
N TYR A 209 5.07 19.62 -7.49
CA TYR A 209 5.38 18.47 -6.62
C TYR A 209 6.03 18.96 -5.33
N PRO A 210 5.51 18.59 -4.15
CA PRO A 210 5.98 19.15 -2.89
C PRO A 210 7.44 18.76 -2.62
N ARG A 211 8.30 19.75 -2.52
CA ARG A 211 9.77 19.55 -2.41
C ARG A 211 10.22 18.81 -1.15
N GLN A 212 9.38 18.79 -0.11
CA GLN A 212 9.66 18.04 1.12
C GLN A 212 9.51 16.52 0.95
N ILE A 213 8.82 16.04 -0.09
CA ILE A 213 8.64 14.60 -0.32
C ILE A 213 9.94 14.00 -0.84
N LYS A 214 10.48 13.04 -0.07
CA LYS A 214 11.61 12.23 -0.52
C LYS A 214 11.06 11.08 -1.38
N LEU A 215 11.23 11.20 -2.70
CA LEU A 215 10.74 10.22 -3.67
C LEU A 215 11.82 9.19 -4.01
N LEU A 216 11.46 7.91 -3.90
CA LEU A 216 12.17 6.79 -4.53
C LEU A 216 11.28 6.22 -5.64
N ASN A 217 11.75 6.27 -6.89
CA ASN A 217 11.06 5.68 -8.03
C ASN A 217 11.76 4.38 -8.45
N ILE A 218 11.03 3.27 -8.43
CA ILE A 218 11.50 1.93 -8.81
C ILE A 218 10.77 1.53 -10.08
N TYR A 219 11.53 1.37 -11.17
CA TYR A 219 11.02 1.01 -12.50
C TYR A 219 11.95 0.03 -13.18
N GLY A 220 11.42 -0.79 -14.12
CA GLY A 220 12.16 -1.76 -14.92
C GLY A 220 12.35 -1.32 -16.36
#